data_44efce0f145c39eccce7bef56b2a9384
#
_entry.id   44efce0f145c39eccce7bef56b2a9384
#
_cell.length_a   1.000
_cell.length_b   1.000
_cell.length_c   1.000
_cell.angle_alpha   90.00
_cell.angle_beta   90.00
_cell.angle_gamma   90.00
#
_symmetry.space_group_name_H-M   'P 1'
#
loop_
_entity.id
_entity.type
_entity.pdbx_description
1 polymer ?
#
loop_
_entity_poly.entity_id
_entity_poly.type
_entity_poly.pdbx_seq_one_letter_code
_entity_poly.pdbx_strand_id
1 'polypeptide(L)'
;VTRHESLPPAPAPGPASAPSPGQAAARGAAASVADQGVAALTNIAVVICAARQSTADGFAAFAVVHTVFVLLLGAATAYVGQALVLRRGTERQLQRHARASVLFTLGASAALGALLAAVASAAGRDGIPAGLAALGAVLPIVLTQDSLRYAFSLLGKPQLALVADVLRLAVVVPVLAVQPYGTGAGRMVLAWGLSALPALLVAGVLLIHRTRGVTGVRPMTLLDRRHLGRRFVTEFAVGSAASQTAVVGIGVGADAPAVGALRGAATLFGPMNVLFTSATGFGPPLLRRWDGPHAQARAAAGAGGALAALAAVWAGALFLLPDAAGRALLGDTWDAARSLLPATGTQYAFMALGTCGLLLLRVLSPRATLPLQIIFSALSVVCLLTGYAVGGMTGAAWGLCVGSAAKACAAWLRCGLELRLAHRAP
;
A
#
# COMPACT_ATOMS: atom_id res chain seq x y z
N VAL A 1 -16.95 7.68 76.61
CA VAL A 1 -16.43 8.60 75.61
C VAL A 1 -15.53 7.79 74.69
N THR A 2 -16.10 7.22 73.60
CA THR A 2 -15.40 6.45 72.55
C THR A 2 -14.94 7.42 71.49
N ARG A 3 -13.64 7.57 71.33
CA ARG A 3 -13.02 8.29 70.17
C ARG A 3 -13.19 7.47 68.92
N HIS A 4 -13.95 7.99 67.92
CA HIS A 4 -13.92 7.52 66.60
C HIS A 4 -12.61 7.96 65.90
N GLU A 5 -11.69 7.02 65.68
CA GLU A 5 -10.52 7.22 64.84
C GLU A 5 -10.98 7.21 63.37
N SER A 6 -10.97 8.37 62.74
CA SER A 6 -11.26 8.51 61.30
C SER A 6 -10.05 7.96 60.48
N LEU A 7 -10.27 6.89 59.71
CA LEU A 7 -9.31 6.37 58.74
C LEU A 7 -8.91 7.48 57.72
N PRO A 8 -7.63 7.59 57.39
CA PRO A 8 -7.17 8.54 56.38
C PRO A 8 -7.80 8.21 55.01
N PRO A 9 -8.13 9.21 54.16
CA PRO A 9 -8.69 8.98 52.83
C PRO A 9 -7.73 8.22 51.96
N ALA A 10 -8.24 7.25 51.16
CA ALA A 10 -7.48 6.47 50.24
C ALA A 10 -6.72 7.39 49.26
N PRO A 11 -5.47 7.08 48.90
CA PRO A 11 -4.71 7.89 47.94
C PRO A 11 -5.43 7.94 46.60
N ALA A 12 -5.57 9.15 46.03
CA ALA A 12 -6.16 9.37 44.72
C ALA A 12 -5.41 8.55 43.68
N PRO A 13 -6.11 7.95 42.70
CA PRO A 13 -5.46 7.21 41.65
C PRO A 13 -4.48 8.12 40.88
N GLY A 14 -3.20 7.74 40.92
CA GLY A 14 -2.13 8.49 40.24
C GLY A 14 -2.44 8.64 38.77
N PRO A 15 -1.98 9.73 38.12
CA PRO A 15 -2.20 9.93 36.68
C PRO A 15 -1.68 8.73 35.93
N ALA A 16 -2.52 8.15 35.05
CA ALA A 16 -2.17 7.02 34.20
C ALA A 16 -0.85 7.32 33.49
N SER A 17 0.17 6.50 33.73
CA SER A 17 1.53 6.70 33.22
C SER A 17 1.47 6.78 31.67
N ALA A 18 2.05 7.85 31.11
CA ALA A 18 2.15 8.02 29.67
C ALA A 18 2.83 6.79 29.04
N PRO A 19 2.33 6.25 27.94
CA PRO A 19 2.89 5.04 27.33
C PRO A 19 4.36 5.25 26.97
N SER A 20 5.19 4.23 27.22
CA SER A 20 6.61 4.27 26.88
C SER A 20 6.79 4.51 25.37
N PRO A 21 7.93 5.12 24.93
CA PRO A 21 8.19 5.35 23.50
C PRO A 21 8.04 4.09 22.62
N GLY A 22 8.43 2.92 23.15
CA GLY A 22 8.26 1.64 22.49
C GLY A 22 6.79 1.23 22.35
N GLN A 23 5.98 1.42 23.37
CA GLN A 23 4.53 1.13 23.32
C GLN A 23 3.80 2.07 22.35
N ALA A 24 4.16 3.34 22.30
CA ALA A 24 3.59 4.29 21.36
C ALA A 24 3.94 3.92 19.90
N ALA A 25 5.17 3.44 19.65
CA ALA A 25 5.60 2.97 18.36
C ALA A 25 4.86 1.69 17.94
N ALA A 26 4.72 0.71 18.83
CA ALA A 26 4.00 -0.54 18.58
C ALA A 26 2.52 -0.28 18.27
N ARG A 27 1.85 0.60 19.03
CA ARG A 27 0.47 1.01 18.77
C ARG A 27 0.32 1.69 17.40
N GLY A 28 1.27 2.55 17.02
CA GLY A 28 1.27 3.20 15.70
C GLY A 28 1.45 2.21 14.56
N ALA A 29 2.35 1.23 14.70
CA ALA A 29 2.53 0.17 13.72
C ALA A 29 1.29 -0.73 13.62
N ALA A 30 0.70 -1.15 14.74
CA ALA A 30 -0.52 -1.93 14.76
C ALA A 30 -1.69 -1.19 14.10
N ALA A 31 -1.87 0.11 14.39
CA ALA A 31 -2.89 0.93 13.75
C ALA A 31 -2.67 1.04 12.22
N SER A 32 -1.43 1.14 11.76
CA SER A 32 -1.13 1.18 10.32
C SER A 32 -1.39 -0.17 9.63
N VAL A 33 -1.08 -1.29 10.29
CA VAL A 33 -1.41 -2.63 9.76
C VAL A 33 -2.93 -2.82 9.71
N ALA A 34 -3.64 -2.45 10.76
CA ALA A 34 -5.10 -2.52 10.80
C ALA A 34 -5.74 -1.64 9.72
N ASP A 35 -5.23 -0.42 9.51
CA ASP A 35 -5.66 0.49 8.45
C ASP A 35 -5.52 -0.13 7.06
N GLN A 36 -4.37 -0.74 6.77
CA GLN A 36 -4.15 -1.44 5.49
C GLN A 36 -5.03 -2.69 5.36
N GLY A 37 -5.28 -3.40 6.46
CA GLY A 37 -6.21 -4.53 6.49
C GLY A 37 -7.64 -4.11 6.15
N VAL A 38 -8.12 -3.03 6.76
CA VAL A 38 -9.44 -2.44 6.47
C VAL A 38 -9.53 -1.96 5.02
N ALA A 39 -8.47 -1.32 4.50
CA ALA A 39 -8.42 -0.88 3.10
C ALA A 39 -8.46 -2.07 2.13
N ALA A 40 -7.72 -3.15 2.40
CA ALA A 40 -7.76 -4.37 1.60
C ALA A 40 -9.15 -5.04 1.64
N LEU A 41 -9.74 -5.14 2.82
CA LEU A 41 -11.10 -5.67 3.00
C LEU A 41 -12.12 -4.82 2.24
N THR A 42 -11.99 -3.50 2.30
CA THR A 42 -12.84 -2.57 1.53
C THR A 42 -12.75 -2.85 0.03
N ASN A 43 -11.54 -3.00 -0.51
CA ASN A 43 -11.36 -3.29 -1.94
C ASN A 43 -11.96 -4.64 -2.34
N ILE A 44 -11.81 -5.68 -1.52
CA ILE A 44 -12.42 -7.00 -1.75
C ILE A 44 -13.94 -6.87 -1.74
N ALA A 45 -14.51 -6.21 -0.72
CA ALA A 45 -15.95 -6.02 -0.59
C ALA A 45 -16.54 -5.24 -1.78
N VAL A 46 -15.85 -4.20 -2.25
CA VAL A 46 -16.22 -3.43 -3.45
C VAL A 46 -16.30 -4.33 -4.69
N VAL A 47 -15.30 -5.15 -4.93
CA VAL A 47 -15.28 -6.08 -6.08
C VAL A 47 -16.40 -7.10 -5.99
N ILE A 48 -16.65 -7.69 -4.80
CA ILE A 48 -17.73 -8.65 -4.58
C ILE A 48 -19.11 -8.01 -4.80
N CYS A 49 -19.34 -6.82 -4.23
CA CYS A 49 -20.61 -6.10 -4.40
C CYS A 49 -20.83 -5.73 -5.87
N ALA A 50 -19.79 -5.22 -6.56
CA ALA A 50 -19.88 -4.90 -7.96
C ALA A 50 -20.19 -6.12 -8.83
N ALA A 51 -19.55 -7.28 -8.56
CA ALA A 51 -19.83 -8.53 -9.27
C ALA A 51 -21.27 -9.03 -9.06
N ARG A 52 -21.80 -8.87 -7.84
CA ARG A 52 -23.17 -9.31 -7.51
C ARG A 52 -24.26 -8.42 -8.10
N GLN A 53 -23.99 -7.13 -8.27
CA GLN A 53 -24.98 -6.14 -8.72
C GLN A 53 -24.87 -5.80 -10.22
N SER A 54 -23.87 -6.34 -10.93
CA SER A 54 -23.66 -6.09 -12.36
C SER A 54 -23.94 -7.34 -13.18
N THR A 55 -24.29 -7.15 -14.47
CA THR A 55 -24.20 -8.19 -15.47
C THR A 55 -22.72 -8.54 -15.75
N ALA A 56 -22.44 -9.64 -16.44
CA ALA A 56 -21.07 -10.03 -16.80
C ALA A 56 -20.32 -8.92 -17.53
N ASP A 57 -20.95 -8.28 -18.53
CA ASP A 57 -20.35 -7.17 -19.30
C ASP A 57 -20.18 -5.92 -18.44
N GLY A 58 -21.18 -5.61 -17.59
CA GLY A 58 -21.12 -4.48 -16.66
C GLY A 58 -20.00 -4.66 -15.64
N PHE A 59 -19.80 -5.86 -15.11
CA PHE A 59 -18.70 -6.18 -14.21
C PHE A 59 -17.33 -6.13 -14.91
N ALA A 60 -17.23 -6.63 -16.16
CA ALA A 60 -16.00 -6.56 -16.94
C ALA A 60 -15.59 -5.09 -17.17
N ALA A 61 -16.55 -4.22 -17.53
CA ALA A 61 -16.31 -2.79 -17.67
C ALA A 61 -15.87 -2.15 -16.33
N PHE A 62 -16.56 -2.46 -15.22
CA PHE A 62 -16.16 -2.00 -13.89
C PHE A 62 -14.74 -2.45 -13.52
N ALA A 63 -14.37 -3.70 -13.77
CA ALA A 63 -13.04 -4.25 -13.46
C ALA A 63 -11.92 -3.51 -14.22
N VAL A 64 -12.14 -3.16 -15.48
CA VAL A 64 -11.20 -2.34 -16.27
C VAL A 64 -11.03 -0.97 -15.63
N VAL A 65 -12.12 -0.28 -15.31
CA VAL A 65 -12.12 1.05 -14.69
C VAL A 65 -11.44 1.01 -13.32
N HIS A 66 -11.74 -0.01 -12.52
CA HIS A 66 -11.11 -0.20 -11.21
C HIS A 66 -9.59 -0.45 -11.34
N THR A 67 -9.15 -1.15 -12.38
CA THR A 67 -7.72 -1.35 -12.66
C THR A 67 -7.03 -0.02 -12.98
N VAL A 68 -7.67 0.86 -13.79
CA VAL A 68 -7.16 2.22 -14.04
C VAL A 68 -7.07 3.01 -12.74
N PHE A 69 -8.09 2.94 -11.88
CA PHE A 69 -8.04 3.58 -10.55
C PHE A 69 -6.84 3.08 -9.72
N VAL A 70 -6.60 1.77 -9.64
CA VAL A 70 -5.49 1.19 -8.87
C VAL A 70 -4.13 1.69 -9.38
N LEU A 71 -3.96 1.85 -10.70
CA LEU A 71 -2.75 2.42 -11.28
C LEU A 71 -2.59 3.91 -10.91
N LEU A 72 -3.67 4.70 -10.98
CA LEU A 72 -3.65 6.11 -10.60
C LEU A 72 -3.38 6.28 -9.10
N LEU A 73 -3.99 5.44 -8.27
CA LEU A 73 -3.75 5.39 -6.83
C LEU A 73 -2.27 5.07 -6.53
N GLY A 74 -1.71 4.05 -7.20
CA GLY A 74 -0.31 3.68 -7.04
C GLY A 74 0.64 4.82 -7.43
N ALA A 75 0.36 5.53 -8.53
CA ALA A 75 1.13 6.69 -8.97
C ALA A 75 1.01 7.86 -7.98
N ALA A 76 -0.19 8.17 -7.48
CA ALA A 76 -0.42 9.22 -6.49
C ALA A 76 0.28 8.89 -5.16
N THR A 77 0.16 7.65 -4.70
CA THR A 77 0.87 7.14 -3.52
C THR A 77 2.38 7.27 -3.67
N ALA A 78 2.93 6.89 -4.81
CA ALA A 78 4.37 7.02 -5.06
C ALA A 78 4.82 8.49 -5.12
N TYR A 79 4.09 9.33 -5.86
CA TYR A 79 4.46 10.73 -6.06
C TYR A 79 4.31 11.58 -4.79
N VAL A 80 3.19 11.45 -4.10
CA VAL A 80 2.84 12.27 -2.94
C VAL A 80 3.13 11.54 -1.64
N GLY A 81 2.52 10.38 -1.43
CA GLY A 81 2.52 9.67 -0.16
C GLY A 81 3.91 9.26 0.31
N GLN A 82 4.67 8.53 -0.53
CA GLN A 82 6.01 8.05 -0.18
C GLN A 82 7.01 9.20 -0.01
N ALA A 83 6.88 10.25 -0.82
CA ALA A 83 7.72 11.44 -0.67
C ALA A 83 7.39 12.23 0.60
N LEU A 84 6.12 12.27 0.99
CA LEU A 84 5.64 12.97 2.17
C LEU A 84 6.18 12.36 3.47
N VAL A 85 6.08 11.04 3.63
CA VAL A 85 6.53 10.35 4.86
C VAL A 85 8.04 10.43 5.08
N LEU A 86 8.80 10.81 4.05
CA LEU A 86 10.25 11.06 4.15
C LEU A 86 10.59 12.48 4.58
N ARG A 87 9.63 13.42 4.66
CA ARG A 87 9.91 14.79 5.08
C ARG A 87 10.37 14.85 6.53
N ARG A 88 11.32 15.75 6.79
CA ARG A 88 11.87 16.06 8.12
C ARG A 88 11.61 17.53 8.42
N GLY A 89 11.58 17.88 9.69
CA GLY A 89 11.44 19.26 10.13
C GLY A 89 10.75 19.40 11.47
N THR A 90 10.50 20.63 11.86
CA THR A 90 9.71 20.94 13.06
C THR A 90 8.26 20.53 12.86
N GLU A 91 7.51 20.39 13.95
CA GLU A 91 6.09 19.99 13.89
C GLU A 91 5.28 20.91 12.97
N ARG A 92 5.48 22.23 13.05
CA ARG A 92 4.81 23.19 12.15
C ARG A 92 5.17 22.99 10.69
N GLN A 93 6.42 22.62 10.39
CA GLN A 93 6.84 22.32 9.01
C GLN A 93 6.17 21.03 8.50
N LEU A 94 6.11 19.98 9.32
CA LEU A 94 5.43 18.73 8.98
C LEU A 94 3.93 18.95 8.75
N GLN A 95 3.29 19.77 9.57
CA GLN A 95 1.88 20.16 9.39
C GLN A 95 1.65 20.91 8.07
N ARG A 96 2.57 21.85 7.70
CA ARG A 96 2.51 22.53 6.39
C ARG A 96 2.63 21.54 5.23
N HIS A 97 3.58 20.60 5.31
CA HIS A 97 3.75 19.60 4.28
C HIS A 97 2.56 18.66 4.17
N ALA A 98 1.96 18.23 5.28
CA ALA A 98 0.75 17.43 5.29
C ALA A 98 -0.42 18.13 4.59
N ARG A 99 -0.71 19.40 4.95
CA ARG A 99 -1.75 20.19 4.26
C ARG A 99 -1.43 20.43 2.79
N ALA A 100 -0.20 20.79 2.46
CA ALA A 100 0.21 21.04 1.09
C ALA A 100 0.04 19.81 0.20
N SER A 101 0.38 18.63 0.70
CA SER A 101 0.25 17.37 -0.03
C SER A 101 -1.22 17.00 -0.28
N VAL A 102 -2.08 17.14 0.71
CA VAL A 102 -3.52 16.86 0.55
C VAL A 102 -4.17 17.84 -0.44
N LEU A 103 -3.89 19.15 -0.32
CA LEU A 103 -4.39 20.15 -1.25
C LEU A 103 -3.85 19.95 -2.68
N PHE A 104 -2.59 19.58 -2.82
CA PHE A 104 -2.01 19.23 -4.12
C PHE A 104 -2.70 18.01 -4.73
N THR A 105 -2.91 16.95 -3.95
CA THR A 105 -3.61 15.75 -4.43
C THR A 105 -5.02 16.08 -4.87
N LEU A 106 -5.76 16.89 -4.10
CA LEU A 106 -7.10 17.34 -4.45
C LEU A 106 -7.10 18.09 -5.79
N GLY A 107 -6.21 19.09 -5.95
CA GLY A 107 -6.14 19.87 -7.18
C GLY A 107 -5.67 19.08 -8.39
N ALA A 108 -4.62 18.26 -8.22
CA ALA A 108 -4.08 17.44 -9.30
C ALA A 108 -5.06 16.35 -9.73
N SER A 109 -5.74 15.68 -8.78
CA SER A 109 -6.75 14.67 -9.09
C SER A 109 -8.02 15.29 -9.68
N ALA A 110 -8.39 16.51 -9.31
CA ALA A 110 -9.50 17.24 -9.92
C ALA A 110 -9.19 17.59 -11.40
N ALA A 111 -7.98 18.09 -11.68
CA ALA A 111 -7.56 18.39 -13.05
C ALA A 111 -7.48 17.12 -13.91
N LEU A 112 -6.84 16.06 -13.40
CA LEU A 112 -6.74 14.78 -14.10
C LEU A 112 -8.11 14.14 -14.27
N GLY A 113 -8.96 14.19 -13.25
CA GLY A 113 -10.31 13.65 -13.28
C GLY A 113 -11.20 14.37 -14.30
N ALA A 114 -11.12 15.71 -14.36
CA ALA A 114 -11.84 16.48 -15.36
C ALA A 114 -11.40 16.12 -16.79
N LEU A 115 -10.09 15.97 -17.02
CA LEU A 115 -9.56 15.53 -18.31
C LEU A 115 -10.05 14.12 -18.68
N LEU A 116 -9.95 13.18 -17.71
CA LEU A 116 -10.40 11.79 -17.91
C LEU A 116 -11.91 11.75 -18.22
N ALA A 117 -12.71 12.50 -17.46
CA ALA A 117 -14.14 12.58 -17.67
C ALA A 117 -14.49 13.16 -19.05
N ALA A 118 -13.81 14.25 -19.47
CA ALA A 118 -14.03 14.87 -20.77
C ALA A 118 -13.70 13.92 -21.93
N VAL A 119 -12.51 13.29 -21.88
CA VAL A 119 -12.07 12.34 -22.93
C VAL A 119 -12.97 11.10 -22.99
N ALA A 120 -13.32 10.54 -21.83
CA ALA A 120 -14.17 9.35 -21.78
C ALA A 120 -15.60 9.64 -22.24
N SER A 121 -16.17 10.80 -21.89
CA SER A 121 -17.51 11.21 -22.32
C SER A 121 -17.59 11.48 -23.85
N ALA A 122 -16.47 11.89 -24.46
CA ALA A 122 -16.36 12.04 -25.90
C ALA A 122 -16.26 10.68 -26.61
N ALA A 123 -15.71 9.64 -25.95
CA ALA A 123 -15.56 8.30 -26.50
C ALA A 123 -16.86 7.46 -26.45
N GLY A 124 -17.80 7.80 -25.53
CA GLY A 124 -19.09 7.10 -25.41
C GLY A 124 -19.77 7.36 -24.05
N ARG A 125 -20.99 6.86 -23.93
CA ARG A 125 -21.84 7.06 -22.73
C ARG A 125 -22.15 5.77 -21.98
N ASP A 126 -21.72 4.63 -22.49
CA ASP A 126 -22.03 3.31 -21.94
C ASP A 126 -20.74 2.51 -21.68
N GLY A 127 -20.83 1.45 -20.89
CA GLY A 127 -19.75 0.52 -20.62
C GLY A 127 -18.50 1.15 -20.01
N ILE A 128 -17.33 0.89 -20.59
CA ILE A 128 -16.03 1.40 -20.12
C ILE A 128 -15.94 2.94 -20.18
N PRO A 129 -16.32 3.63 -21.28
CA PRO A 129 -16.33 5.09 -21.33
C PRO A 129 -17.14 5.72 -20.20
N ALA A 130 -18.37 5.26 -19.96
CA ALA A 130 -19.19 5.76 -18.85
C ALA A 130 -18.54 5.53 -17.49
N GLY A 131 -17.91 4.37 -17.30
CA GLY A 131 -17.15 4.04 -16.09
C GLY A 131 -15.95 4.96 -15.89
N LEU A 132 -15.17 5.24 -16.93
CA LEU A 132 -14.02 6.17 -16.87
C LEU A 132 -14.44 7.62 -16.65
N ALA A 133 -15.55 8.06 -17.25
CA ALA A 133 -16.11 9.39 -17.00
C ALA A 133 -16.54 9.53 -15.53
N ALA A 134 -17.22 8.51 -15.00
CA ALA A 134 -17.59 8.43 -13.59
C ALA A 134 -16.36 8.41 -12.67
N LEU A 135 -15.32 7.65 -13.01
CA LEU A 135 -14.06 7.65 -12.28
C LEU A 135 -13.44 9.04 -12.26
N GLY A 136 -13.41 9.74 -13.40
CA GLY A 136 -12.93 11.12 -13.47
C GLY A 136 -13.64 12.05 -12.50
N ALA A 137 -14.96 11.94 -12.39
CA ALA A 137 -15.76 12.75 -11.48
C ALA A 137 -15.47 12.47 -9.98
N VAL A 138 -15.22 11.22 -9.61
CA VAL A 138 -14.96 10.84 -8.20
C VAL A 138 -13.47 10.77 -7.83
N LEU A 139 -12.58 10.89 -8.79
CA LEU A 139 -11.13 10.78 -8.58
C LEU A 139 -10.60 11.74 -7.51
N PRO A 140 -11.04 13.03 -7.45
CA PRO A 140 -10.62 13.95 -6.40
C PRO A 140 -10.98 13.45 -4.99
N ILE A 141 -12.15 12.81 -4.85
CA ILE A 141 -12.65 12.29 -3.58
C ILE A 141 -11.78 11.13 -3.11
N VAL A 142 -11.64 10.11 -3.97
CA VAL A 142 -10.98 8.85 -3.57
C VAL A 142 -9.47 9.00 -3.39
N LEU A 143 -8.78 9.77 -4.25
CA LEU A 143 -7.33 9.98 -4.11
C LEU A 143 -6.99 10.93 -2.94
N THR A 144 -7.82 11.94 -2.68
CA THR A 144 -7.60 12.84 -1.53
C THR A 144 -7.83 12.09 -0.22
N GLN A 145 -8.86 11.25 -0.14
CA GLN A 145 -9.11 10.42 1.04
C GLN A 145 -7.92 9.48 1.31
N ASP A 146 -7.36 8.86 0.29
CA ASP A 146 -6.15 8.00 0.47
C ASP A 146 -4.92 8.82 0.87
N SER A 147 -4.73 10.03 0.34
CA SER A 147 -3.59 10.89 0.68
C SER A 147 -3.57 11.33 2.15
N LEU A 148 -4.73 11.42 2.80
CA LEU A 148 -4.86 11.74 4.23
C LEU A 148 -4.19 10.67 5.12
N ARG A 149 -4.16 9.41 4.70
CA ARG A 149 -3.44 8.32 5.38
C ARG A 149 -1.97 8.67 5.56
N TYR A 150 -1.30 9.13 4.50
CA TYR A 150 0.10 9.52 4.53
C TYR A 150 0.34 10.81 5.33
N ALA A 151 -0.61 11.74 5.28
CA ALA A 151 -0.58 12.95 6.10
C ALA A 151 -0.64 12.62 7.61
N PHE A 152 -1.55 11.74 8.03
CA PHE A 152 -1.63 11.28 9.40
C PHE A 152 -0.42 10.44 9.83
N SER A 153 0.13 9.62 8.93
CA SER A 153 1.37 8.88 9.16
C SER A 153 2.55 9.83 9.44
N LEU A 154 2.71 10.89 8.62
CA LEU A 154 3.74 11.92 8.83
C LEU A 154 3.58 12.62 10.19
N LEU A 155 2.33 12.91 10.60
CA LEU A 155 2.02 13.54 11.89
C LEU A 155 2.09 12.58 13.08
N GLY A 156 2.45 11.31 12.87
CA GLY A 156 2.53 10.28 13.91
C GLY A 156 1.19 9.85 14.50
N LYS A 157 0.09 10.02 13.76
CA LYS A 157 -1.29 9.72 14.17
C LYS A 157 -2.00 8.75 13.21
N PRO A 158 -1.43 7.56 12.90
CA PRO A 158 -2.02 6.63 11.92
C PRO A 158 -3.41 6.11 12.34
N GLN A 159 -3.76 6.14 13.63
CA GLN A 159 -5.09 5.78 14.11
C GLN A 159 -6.20 6.67 13.52
N LEU A 160 -5.89 7.90 13.10
CA LEU A 160 -6.89 8.77 12.46
C LEU A 160 -7.18 8.32 11.02
N ALA A 161 -6.21 7.72 10.34
CA ALA A 161 -6.42 7.07 9.05
C ALA A 161 -7.33 5.85 9.20
N LEU A 162 -7.05 5.00 10.18
CA LEU A 162 -7.88 3.82 10.48
C LEU A 162 -9.35 4.19 10.73
N VAL A 163 -9.62 5.25 11.50
CA VAL A 163 -11.00 5.72 11.73
C VAL A 163 -11.69 6.10 10.41
N ALA A 164 -10.98 6.81 9.52
CA ALA A 164 -11.52 7.17 8.21
C ALA A 164 -11.79 5.95 7.33
N ASP A 165 -10.88 4.97 7.32
CA ASP A 165 -11.02 3.77 6.50
C ASP A 165 -12.10 2.80 7.01
N VAL A 166 -12.28 2.70 8.33
CA VAL A 166 -13.41 1.97 8.93
C VAL A 166 -14.74 2.65 8.53
N LEU A 167 -14.81 3.97 8.61
CA LEU A 167 -15.99 4.71 8.16
C LEU A 167 -16.26 4.48 6.66
N ARG A 168 -15.22 4.50 5.83
CA ARG A 168 -15.33 4.20 4.39
C ARG A 168 -15.90 2.81 4.15
N LEU A 169 -15.37 1.78 4.84
CA LEU A 169 -15.87 0.41 4.73
C LEU A 169 -17.35 0.33 5.15
N ALA A 170 -17.70 0.94 6.28
CA ALA A 170 -19.06 0.94 6.81
C ALA A 170 -20.09 1.59 5.87
N VAL A 171 -19.66 2.58 5.06
CA VAL A 171 -20.54 3.28 4.10
C VAL A 171 -20.54 2.59 2.73
N VAL A 172 -19.40 2.15 2.21
CA VAL A 172 -19.31 1.65 0.84
C VAL A 172 -20.07 0.33 0.66
N VAL A 173 -20.01 -0.56 1.64
CA VAL A 173 -20.68 -1.88 1.54
C VAL A 173 -22.19 -1.74 1.40
N PRO A 174 -22.92 -1.05 2.28
CA PRO A 174 -24.37 -0.88 2.11
C PRO A 174 -24.72 -0.08 0.85
N VAL A 175 -23.97 0.98 0.51
CA VAL A 175 -24.23 1.79 -0.69
C VAL A 175 -24.14 0.95 -1.96
N LEU A 176 -23.17 0.02 -2.06
CA LEU A 176 -23.07 -0.87 -3.22
C LEU A 176 -24.06 -2.03 -3.15
N ALA A 177 -24.34 -2.57 -1.97
CA ALA A 177 -25.24 -3.72 -1.82
C ALA A 177 -26.70 -3.39 -2.18
N VAL A 178 -27.12 -2.13 -2.01
CA VAL A 178 -28.48 -1.70 -2.38
C VAL A 178 -28.64 -1.30 -3.85
N GLN A 179 -27.57 -1.35 -4.66
CA GLN A 179 -27.71 -1.07 -6.10
C GLN A 179 -28.55 -2.17 -6.75
N PRO A 180 -29.45 -1.84 -7.69
CA PRO A 180 -30.21 -2.82 -8.44
C PRO A 180 -29.30 -3.75 -9.25
N TYR A 181 -29.70 -5.01 -9.43
CA TYR A 181 -29.01 -5.91 -10.36
C TYR A 181 -29.04 -5.34 -11.78
N GLY A 182 -27.96 -5.48 -12.52
CA GLY A 182 -27.81 -4.89 -13.86
C GLY A 182 -27.33 -3.44 -13.83
N THR A 183 -26.92 -2.90 -12.67
CA THR A 183 -26.33 -1.56 -12.57
C THR A 183 -25.10 -1.44 -13.47
N GLY A 184 -25.13 -0.49 -14.40
CA GLY A 184 -24.01 -0.23 -15.33
C GLY A 184 -22.76 0.32 -14.61
N ALA A 185 -21.59 0.13 -15.26
CA ALA A 185 -20.29 0.48 -14.69
C ALA A 185 -20.18 1.93 -14.23
N GLY A 186 -20.73 2.90 -14.98
CA GLY A 186 -20.71 4.31 -14.61
C GLY A 186 -21.39 4.59 -13.26
N ARG A 187 -22.61 4.08 -13.08
CA ARG A 187 -23.35 4.24 -11.83
C ARG A 187 -22.68 3.52 -10.66
N MET A 188 -22.12 2.32 -10.91
CA MET A 188 -21.41 1.54 -9.90
C MET A 188 -20.17 2.29 -9.40
N VAL A 189 -19.39 2.88 -10.32
CA VAL A 189 -18.20 3.69 -10.00
C VAL A 189 -18.56 4.97 -9.26
N LEU A 190 -19.66 5.66 -9.66
CA LEU A 190 -20.14 6.83 -8.93
C LEU A 190 -20.56 6.48 -7.51
N ALA A 191 -21.36 5.43 -7.32
CA ALA A 191 -21.80 4.98 -6.00
C ALA A 191 -20.61 4.63 -5.10
N TRP A 192 -19.64 3.88 -5.64
CA TRP A 192 -18.39 3.54 -4.95
C TRP A 192 -17.56 4.78 -4.58
N GLY A 193 -17.36 5.69 -5.51
CA GLY A 193 -16.51 6.87 -5.27
C GLY A 193 -17.16 7.88 -4.32
N LEU A 194 -18.47 8.14 -4.48
CA LEU A 194 -19.21 9.05 -3.61
C LEU A 194 -19.35 8.52 -2.17
N SER A 195 -19.39 7.20 -1.99
CA SER A 195 -19.39 6.58 -0.65
C SER A 195 -18.14 6.91 0.19
N ALA A 196 -17.05 7.40 -0.43
CA ALA A 196 -15.86 7.87 0.27
C ALA A 196 -15.99 9.30 0.86
N LEU A 197 -17.02 10.07 0.48
CA LEU A 197 -17.23 11.44 0.96
C LEU A 197 -17.29 11.57 2.48
N PRO A 198 -18.05 10.76 3.23
CA PRO A 198 -18.10 10.88 4.68
C PRO A 198 -16.70 10.68 5.32
N ALA A 199 -15.95 9.70 4.83
CA ALA A 199 -14.59 9.44 5.31
C ALA A 199 -13.64 10.60 4.97
N LEU A 200 -13.72 11.15 3.75
CA LEU A 200 -12.96 12.32 3.33
C LEU A 200 -13.27 13.55 4.19
N LEU A 201 -14.55 13.82 4.45
CA LEU A 201 -14.98 14.97 5.26
C LEU A 201 -14.49 14.86 6.70
N VAL A 202 -14.69 13.70 7.34
CA VAL A 202 -14.23 13.46 8.71
C VAL A 202 -12.71 13.57 8.80
N ALA A 203 -11.96 12.89 7.93
CA ALA A 203 -10.51 12.96 7.92
C ALA A 203 -9.98 14.36 7.56
N GLY A 204 -10.65 15.07 6.64
CA GLY A 204 -10.31 16.45 6.30
C GLY A 204 -10.49 17.41 7.48
N VAL A 205 -11.62 17.32 8.18
CA VAL A 205 -11.87 18.11 9.41
C VAL A 205 -10.82 17.80 10.48
N LEU A 206 -10.50 16.52 10.70
CA LEU A 206 -9.47 16.11 11.65
C LEU A 206 -8.10 16.69 11.27
N LEU A 207 -7.71 16.66 9.99
CA LEU A 207 -6.47 17.27 9.53
C LEU A 207 -6.47 18.79 9.75
N ILE A 208 -7.55 19.49 9.36
CA ILE A 208 -7.69 20.95 9.55
C ILE A 208 -7.56 21.29 11.05
N HIS A 209 -8.24 20.53 11.90
CA HIS A 209 -8.18 20.73 13.35
C HIS A 209 -6.77 20.56 13.91
N ARG A 210 -6.05 19.52 13.45
CA ARG A 210 -4.67 19.22 13.89
C ARG A 210 -3.62 20.19 13.35
N THR A 211 -3.96 20.92 12.29
CA THR A 211 -3.06 21.90 11.65
C THR A 211 -3.55 23.34 11.80
N ARG A 212 -4.41 23.62 12.79
CA ARG A 212 -4.91 24.98 13.06
C ARG A 212 -3.75 25.95 13.31
N GLY A 213 -3.87 27.16 12.76
CA GLY A 213 -2.83 28.20 12.90
C GLY A 213 -1.61 28.00 11.98
N VAL A 214 -1.59 26.97 11.13
CA VAL A 214 -0.55 26.79 10.13
C VAL A 214 -0.79 27.70 8.94
N THR A 215 0.18 28.61 8.69
CA THR A 215 0.20 29.55 7.55
C THR A 215 1.29 29.19 6.56
N GLY A 216 1.27 29.77 5.35
CA GLY A 216 2.32 29.57 4.35
C GLY A 216 2.30 28.18 3.69
N VAL A 217 1.12 27.57 3.55
CA VAL A 217 0.93 26.29 2.84
C VAL A 217 1.13 26.54 1.34
N ARG A 218 2.05 25.81 0.70
CA ARG A 218 2.41 25.96 -0.72
C ARG A 218 2.29 24.61 -1.45
N PRO A 219 1.10 24.23 -1.98
CA PRO A 219 0.92 22.95 -2.67
C PRO A 219 1.81 22.78 -3.91
N MET A 220 2.06 23.86 -4.65
CA MET A 220 2.85 23.84 -5.89
C MET A 220 4.33 23.49 -5.70
N THR A 221 4.84 23.49 -4.46
CA THR A 221 6.22 23.00 -4.19
C THR A 221 6.40 21.52 -4.49
N LEU A 222 5.30 20.75 -4.60
CA LEU A 222 5.36 19.35 -5.03
C LEU A 222 5.72 19.22 -6.52
N LEU A 223 5.54 20.27 -7.34
CA LEU A 223 5.93 20.29 -8.76
C LEU A 223 7.42 20.57 -8.97
N ASP A 224 8.15 20.97 -7.94
CA ASP A 224 9.58 21.30 -8.05
C ASP A 224 10.36 20.12 -8.68
N ARG A 225 11.35 20.47 -9.53
CA ARG A 225 12.20 19.48 -10.21
C ARG A 225 12.96 18.58 -9.25
N ARG A 226 13.21 19.04 -8.01
CA ARG A 226 13.91 18.30 -6.95
C ARG A 226 12.99 17.45 -6.08
N HIS A 227 11.66 17.43 -6.35
CA HIS A 227 10.72 16.66 -5.57
C HIS A 227 10.97 15.15 -5.74
N LEU A 228 11.12 14.43 -4.62
CA LEU A 228 11.43 13.00 -4.60
C LEU A 228 10.33 12.14 -5.25
N GLY A 229 9.09 12.63 -5.24
CA GLY A 229 7.95 11.94 -5.85
C GLY A 229 8.14 11.60 -7.32
N ARG A 230 8.90 12.44 -8.08
CA ARG A 230 9.21 12.14 -9.49
C ARG A 230 10.00 10.84 -9.64
N ARG A 231 10.90 10.55 -8.70
CA ARG A 231 11.66 9.30 -8.71
C ARG A 231 10.80 8.13 -8.29
N PHE A 232 10.00 8.30 -7.25
CA PHE A 232 9.14 7.22 -6.75
C PHE A 232 8.03 6.85 -7.72
N VAL A 233 7.45 7.80 -8.47
CA VAL A 233 6.50 7.46 -9.52
C VAL A 233 7.18 6.74 -10.69
N THR A 234 8.44 7.08 -11.00
CA THR A 234 9.23 6.32 -11.99
C THR A 234 9.53 4.90 -11.48
N GLU A 235 9.92 4.75 -10.20
CA GLU A 235 10.09 3.43 -9.56
C GLU A 235 8.81 2.59 -9.62
N PHE A 236 7.66 3.21 -9.35
CA PHE A 236 6.35 2.56 -9.44
C PHE A 236 6.03 2.15 -10.88
N ALA A 237 6.23 3.04 -11.83
CA ALA A 237 5.97 2.75 -13.25
C ALA A 237 6.84 1.60 -13.77
N VAL A 238 8.14 1.62 -13.44
CA VAL A 238 9.08 0.53 -13.79
C VAL A 238 8.66 -0.79 -13.13
N GLY A 239 8.31 -0.77 -11.84
CA GLY A 239 7.85 -1.96 -11.13
C GLY A 239 6.54 -2.52 -11.69
N SER A 240 5.58 -1.65 -12.01
CA SER A 240 4.31 -2.04 -12.64
C SER A 240 4.51 -2.56 -14.06
N ALA A 241 5.35 -1.90 -14.87
CA ALA A 241 5.69 -2.37 -16.22
C ALA A 241 6.37 -3.75 -16.17
N ALA A 242 7.35 -3.94 -15.27
CA ALA A 242 8.04 -5.22 -15.12
C ALA A 242 7.08 -6.36 -14.76
N SER A 243 6.15 -6.12 -13.81
CA SER A 243 5.16 -7.13 -13.44
C SER A 243 4.19 -7.46 -14.59
N GLN A 244 3.74 -6.48 -15.34
CA GLN A 244 2.86 -6.68 -16.49
C GLN A 244 3.57 -7.38 -17.64
N THR A 245 4.81 -6.98 -17.94
CA THR A 245 5.64 -7.63 -18.97
C THR A 245 5.89 -9.11 -18.64
N ALA A 246 6.14 -9.42 -17.36
CA ALA A 246 6.31 -10.78 -16.91
C ALA A 246 5.06 -11.64 -17.13
N VAL A 247 3.88 -11.09 -16.80
CA VAL A 247 2.58 -11.77 -16.99
C VAL A 247 2.28 -11.96 -18.48
N VAL A 248 2.49 -10.93 -19.30
CA VAL A 248 2.26 -11.00 -20.76
C VAL A 248 3.25 -11.94 -21.42
N GLY A 249 4.54 -11.88 -21.04
CA GLY A 249 5.58 -12.75 -21.60
C GLY A 249 5.30 -14.24 -21.38
N ILE A 250 4.80 -14.61 -20.20
CA ILE A 250 4.36 -15.98 -19.94
C ILE A 250 3.06 -16.30 -20.70
N GLY A 251 2.10 -15.36 -20.74
CA GLY A 251 0.82 -15.57 -21.40
C GLY A 251 0.92 -15.75 -22.94
N VAL A 252 1.93 -15.19 -23.57
CA VAL A 252 2.21 -15.35 -25.01
C VAL A 252 2.93 -16.68 -25.32
N GLY A 253 3.74 -17.17 -24.37
CA GLY A 253 4.56 -18.38 -24.53
C GLY A 253 4.08 -19.63 -23.79
N ALA A 254 3.05 -19.52 -22.94
CA ALA A 254 2.56 -20.59 -22.08
C ALA A 254 1.05 -20.73 -22.16
N ASP A 255 0.56 -21.92 -21.81
CA ASP A 255 -0.87 -22.17 -21.65
C ASP A 255 -1.50 -21.27 -20.58
N ALA A 256 -2.72 -20.80 -20.83
CA ALA A 256 -3.47 -19.95 -19.90
C ALA A 256 -3.52 -20.48 -18.44
N PRO A 257 -3.58 -21.80 -18.15
CA PRO A 257 -3.45 -22.36 -16.81
C PRO A 257 -2.19 -21.97 -16.05
N ALA A 258 -1.07 -21.79 -16.77
CA ALA A 258 0.22 -21.43 -16.18
C ALA A 258 0.20 -20.05 -15.48
N VAL A 259 -0.36 -19.06 -16.17
CA VAL A 259 -0.53 -17.70 -15.63
C VAL A 259 -1.51 -17.72 -14.46
N GLY A 260 -2.57 -18.53 -14.56
CA GLY A 260 -3.56 -18.71 -13.52
C GLY A 260 -2.94 -19.24 -12.22
N ALA A 261 -2.07 -20.24 -12.32
CA ALA A 261 -1.41 -20.83 -11.16
C ALA A 261 -0.43 -19.88 -10.46
N LEU A 262 0.40 -19.13 -11.20
CA LEU A 262 1.30 -18.11 -10.63
C LEU A 262 0.51 -17.00 -9.95
N ARG A 263 -0.57 -16.52 -10.58
CA ARG A 263 -1.46 -15.53 -9.98
C ARG A 263 -2.20 -16.08 -8.77
N GLY A 264 -2.70 -17.30 -8.84
CA GLY A 264 -3.35 -17.99 -7.73
C GLY A 264 -2.43 -18.09 -6.52
N ALA A 265 -1.20 -18.60 -6.72
CA ALA A 265 -0.20 -18.67 -5.67
C ALA A 265 0.10 -17.29 -5.07
N ALA A 266 0.32 -16.25 -5.89
CA ALA A 266 0.57 -14.89 -5.41
C ALA A 266 -0.64 -14.29 -4.65
N THR A 267 -1.88 -14.63 -5.03
CA THR A 267 -3.10 -14.15 -4.37
C THR A 267 -3.22 -14.67 -2.95
N LEU A 268 -2.79 -15.90 -2.68
CA LEU A 268 -2.77 -16.47 -1.34
C LEU A 268 -1.85 -15.70 -0.38
N PHE A 269 -0.87 -14.96 -0.90
CA PHE A 269 0.00 -14.07 -0.12
C PHE A 269 -0.53 -12.64 -0.02
N GLY A 270 -1.80 -12.40 -0.35
CA GLY A 270 -2.48 -11.11 -0.16
C GLY A 270 -2.25 -10.47 1.21
N PRO A 271 -2.39 -11.20 2.34
CA PRO A 271 -2.11 -10.67 3.67
C PRO A 271 -0.68 -10.12 3.84
N MET A 272 0.32 -10.75 3.21
CA MET A 272 1.70 -10.27 3.24
C MET A 272 1.85 -8.95 2.48
N ASN A 273 1.16 -8.78 1.36
CA ASN A 273 1.15 -7.52 0.61
C ASN A 273 0.57 -6.36 1.43
N VAL A 274 -0.45 -6.62 2.25
CA VAL A 274 -1.00 -5.64 3.22
C VAL A 274 0.08 -5.17 4.19
N LEU A 275 0.85 -6.10 4.74
CA LEU A 275 1.95 -5.78 5.67
C LEU A 275 3.08 -4.99 4.98
N PHE A 276 3.45 -5.35 3.77
CA PHE A 276 4.48 -4.64 3.00
C PHE A 276 4.04 -3.21 2.65
N THR A 277 2.79 -3.04 2.27
CA THR A 277 2.21 -1.72 1.98
C THR A 277 2.17 -0.85 3.24
N SER A 278 1.74 -1.43 4.37
CA SER A 278 1.75 -0.75 5.67
C SER A 278 3.18 -0.34 6.07
N ALA A 279 4.15 -1.26 5.96
CA ALA A 279 5.55 -0.96 6.23
C ALA A 279 6.06 0.20 5.36
N THR A 280 5.67 0.25 4.09
CA THR A 280 6.08 1.32 3.16
C THR A 280 5.49 2.68 3.56
N GLY A 281 4.25 2.73 4.03
CA GLY A 281 3.56 3.96 4.44
C GLY A 281 4.01 4.48 5.80
N PHE A 282 4.17 3.59 6.79
CA PHE A 282 4.47 3.98 8.17
C PHE A 282 5.93 3.75 8.59
N GLY A 283 6.64 2.85 7.91
CA GLY A 283 8.02 2.46 8.24
C GLY A 283 9.01 3.61 8.33
N PRO A 284 9.08 4.55 7.36
CA PRO A 284 10.04 5.65 7.41
C PRO A 284 9.91 6.55 8.65
N PRO A 285 8.72 7.02 9.07
CA PRO A 285 8.54 7.74 10.33
C PRO A 285 8.92 6.93 11.56
N LEU A 286 8.65 5.61 11.53
CA LEU A 286 8.98 4.71 12.64
C LEU A 286 10.49 4.51 12.79
N LEU A 287 11.21 4.26 11.68
CA LEU A 287 12.66 4.10 11.68
C LEU A 287 13.37 5.36 12.20
N ARG A 288 12.83 6.53 11.92
CA ARG A 288 13.42 7.80 12.38
C ARG A 288 13.33 8.07 13.88
N ARG A 289 12.55 7.28 14.62
CA ARG A 289 12.51 7.36 16.09
C ARG A 289 13.75 6.75 16.75
N TRP A 290 14.53 6.00 15.98
CA TRP A 290 15.78 5.42 16.45
C TRP A 290 16.94 6.39 16.18
N ASP A 291 17.73 6.64 17.21
CA ASP A 291 18.85 7.58 17.13
C ASP A 291 20.03 6.98 16.38
N GLY A 292 20.35 7.63 15.28
CA GLY A 292 21.51 7.31 14.44
C GLY A 292 21.27 6.19 13.41
N PRO A 293 22.09 6.19 12.33
CA PRO A 293 21.91 5.30 11.18
C PRO A 293 22.04 3.80 11.53
N HIS A 294 22.94 3.46 12.47
CA HIS A 294 23.15 2.07 12.90
C HIS A 294 21.96 1.50 13.72
N ALA A 295 21.32 2.34 14.56
CA ALA A 295 20.12 1.93 15.29
C ALA A 295 18.95 1.73 14.33
N GLN A 296 18.80 2.62 13.34
CA GLN A 296 17.81 2.50 12.26
C GLN A 296 18.02 1.23 11.44
N ALA A 297 19.29 0.88 11.13
CA ALA A 297 19.62 -0.34 10.40
C ALA A 297 19.26 -1.60 11.19
N ARG A 298 19.56 -1.65 12.50
CA ARG A 298 19.17 -2.77 13.36
C ARG A 298 17.66 -2.92 13.47
N ALA A 299 16.93 -1.80 13.61
CA ALA A 299 15.47 -1.81 13.65
C ALA A 299 14.88 -2.30 12.32
N ALA A 300 15.41 -1.85 11.19
CA ALA A 300 14.98 -2.31 9.86
C ALA A 300 15.30 -3.79 9.63
N ALA A 301 16.47 -4.27 10.07
CA ALA A 301 16.86 -5.68 9.98
C ALA A 301 15.95 -6.56 10.86
N GLY A 302 15.68 -6.15 12.09
CA GLY A 302 14.74 -6.85 12.98
C GLY A 302 13.33 -6.92 12.40
N ALA A 303 12.81 -5.80 11.86
CA ALA A 303 11.52 -5.77 11.20
C ALA A 303 11.48 -6.65 9.94
N GLY A 304 12.55 -6.62 9.12
CA GLY A 304 12.70 -7.46 7.94
C GLY A 304 12.73 -8.94 8.28
N GLY A 305 13.48 -9.31 9.31
CA GLY A 305 13.54 -10.69 9.83
C GLY A 305 12.19 -11.17 10.37
N ALA A 306 11.50 -10.33 11.13
CA ALA A 306 10.17 -10.66 11.66
C ALA A 306 9.14 -10.85 10.55
N LEU A 307 9.12 -9.96 9.54
CA LEU A 307 8.22 -10.09 8.39
C LEU A 307 8.56 -11.30 7.53
N ALA A 308 9.86 -11.62 7.37
CA ALA A 308 10.31 -12.81 6.64
C ALA A 308 9.91 -14.11 7.36
N ALA A 309 10.08 -14.15 8.68
CA ALA A 309 9.61 -15.26 9.51
C ALA A 309 8.08 -15.44 9.41
N LEU A 310 7.33 -14.33 9.47
CA LEU A 310 5.87 -14.36 9.31
C LEU A 310 5.48 -14.86 7.92
N ALA A 311 6.16 -14.44 6.85
CA ALA A 311 5.93 -14.94 5.50
C ALA A 311 6.22 -16.44 5.38
N ALA A 312 7.28 -16.93 6.04
CA ALA A 312 7.61 -18.36 6.08
C ALA A 312 6.56 -19.17 6.85
N VAL A 313 6.10 -18.68 8.01
CA VAL A 313 5.01 -19.30 8.78
C VAL A 313 3.72 -19.34 7.95
N TRP A 314 3.38 -18.25 7.27
CA TRP A 314 2.21 -18.18 6.39
C TRP A 314 2.31 -19.17 5.23
N ALA A 315 3.48 -19.26 4.58
CA ALA A 315 3.73 -20.24 3.52
C ALA A 315 3.59 -21.68 4.04
N GLY A 316 4.09 -21.96 5.24
CA GLY A 316 3.91 -23.25 5.91
C GLY A 316 2.45 -23.58 6.18
N ALA A 317 1.67 -22.60 6.67
CA ALA A 317 0.24 -22.76 6.89
C ALA A 317 -0.52 -23.04 5.58
N LEU A 318 -0.17 -22.34 4.49
CA LEU A 318 -0.76 -22.60 3.17
C LEU A 318 -0.37 -23.97 2.61
N PHE A 319 0.86 -24.42 2.84
CA PHE A 319 1.34 -25.75 2.42
C PHE A 319 0.61 -26.88 3.14
N LEU A 320 0.25 -26.67 4.41
CA LEU A 320 -0.49 -27.60 5.24
C LEU A 320 -2.02 -27.52 5.02
N LEU A 321 -2.49 -26.62 4.15
CA LEU A 321 -3.91 -26.43 3.89
C LEU A 321 -4.51 -27.70 3.22
N PRO A 322 -5.62 -28.24 3.72
CA PRO A 322 -6.32 -29.37 3.07
C PRO A 322 -6.76 -29.02 1.65
N ASP A 323 -6.66 -29.98 0.72
CA ASP A 323 -7.01 -29.75 -0.69
C ASP A 323 -8.45 -29.29 -0.90
N ALA A 324 -9.38 -29.76 -0.07
CA ALA A 324 -10.77 -29.29 -0.10
C ALA A 324 -10.89 -27.77 0.17
N ALA A 325 -10.14 -27.26 1.13
CA ALA A 325 -10.11 -25.82 1.44
C ALA A 325 -9.37 -25.02 0.36
N GLY A 326 -8.27 -25.55 -0.16
CA GLY A 326 -7.52 -24.94 -1.25
C GLY A 326 -8.34 -24.81 -2.54
N ARG A 327 -9.07 -25.88 -2.91
CA ARG A 327 -9.99 -25.87 -4.06
C ARG A 327 -11.19 -24.96 -3.83
N ALA A 328 -11.68 -24.83 -2.60
CA ALA A 328 -12.72 -23.84 -2.27
C ALA A 328 -12.25 -22.39 -2.48
N LEU A 329 -10.94 -22.12 -2.33
CA LEU A 329 -10.35 -20.80 -2.52
C LEU A 329 -9.97 -20.50 -3.99
N LEU A 330 -9.35 -21.46 -4.68
CA LEU A 330 -8.75 -21.25 -6.01
C LEU A 330 -9.38 -22.11 -7.12
N GLY A 331 -10.40 -22.93 -6.79
CA GLY A 331 -11.01 -23.82 -7.77
C GLY A 331 -10.01 -24.80 -8.37
N ASP A 332 -10.13 -25.03 -9.69
CA ASP A 332 -9.28 -25.96 -10.45
C ASP A 332 -7.82 -25.54 -10.54
N THR A 333 -7.50 -24.28 -10.20
CA THR A 333 -6.12 -23.80 -10.22
C THR A 333 -5.33 -24.16 -8.97
N TRP A 334 -5.97 -24.76 -7.95
CA TRP A 334 -5.34 -25.08 -6.66
C TRP A 334 -4.15 -26.04 -6.81
N ASP A 335 -4.31 -27.14 -7.53
CA ASP A 335 -3.27 -28.17 -7.62
C ASP A 335 -1.98 -27.61 -8.26
N ALA A 336 -2.16 -26.79 -9.31
CA ALA A 336 -1.04 -26.10 -9.95
C ALA A 336 -0.45 -25.00 -9.04
N ALA A 337 -1.27 -24.21 -8.36
CA ALA A 337 -0.80 -23.18 -7.45
C ALA A 337 -0.07 -23.77 -6.22
N ARG A 338 -0.56 -24.91 -5.68
CA ARG A 338 0.06 -25.61 -4.55
C ARG A 338 1.50 -26.03 -4.84
N SER A 339 1.79 -26.50 -6.03
CA SER A 339 3.15 -26.87 -6.44
C SER A 339 4.14 -25.69 -6.41
N LEU A 340 3.62 -24.47 -6.52
CA LEU A 340 4.42 -23.22 -6.54
C LEU A 340 4.59 -22.61 -5.15
N LEU A 341 3.86 -23.06 -4.11
CA LEU A 341 3.89 -22.48 -2.76
C LEU A 341 5.29 -22.44 -2.15
N PRO A 342 6.16 -23.45 -2.28
CA PRO A 342 7.53 -23.38 -1.72
C PRO A 342 8.33 -22.23 -2.33
N ALA A 343 8.32 -22.09 -3.66
CA ALA A 343 9.03 -21.01 -4.35
C ALA A 343 8.41 -19.64 -4.03
N THR A 344 7.08 -19.53 -4.04
CA THR A 344 6.37 -18.28 -3.75
C THR A 344 6.57 -17.87 -2.29
N GLY A 345 6.49 -18.80 -1.34
CA GLY A 345 6.73 -18.51 0.08
C GLY A 345 8.13 -17.99 0.34
N THR A 346 9.14 -18.65 -0.25
CA THR A 346 10.54 -18.21 -0.18
C THR A 346 10.72 -16.83 -0.83
N GLN A 347 10.07 -16.60 -1.98
CA GLN A 347 10.05 -15.28 -2.64
C GLN A 347 9.51 -14.19 -1.71
N TYR A 348 8.37 -14.42 -1.03
CA TYR A 348 7.78 -13.45 -0.12
C TYR A 348 8.65 -13.18 1.11
N ALA A 349 9.40 -14.17 1.62
CA ALA A 349 10.38 -13.97 2.66
C ALA A 349 11.52 -13.03 2.20
N PHE A 350 12.05 -13.22 0.99
CA PHE A 350 13.03 -12.29 0.41
C PHE A 350 12.42 -10.92 0.11
N MET A 351 11.17 -10.85 -0.33
CA MET A 351 10.46 -9.58 -0.51
C MET A 351 10.32 -8.81 0.80
N ALA A 352 10.08 -9.48 1.92
CA ALA A 352 10.05 -8.86 3.26
C ALA A 352 11.39 -8.21 3.61
N LEU A 353 12.49 -8.96 3.47
CA LEU A 353 13.84 -8.44 3.68
C LEU A 353 14.17 -7.29 2.72
N GLY A 354 13.83 -7.43 1.44
CA GLY A 354 14.05 -6.40 0.42
C GLY A 354 13.25 -5.14 0.70
N THR A 355 12.00 -5.26 1.14
CA THR A 355 11.15 -4.12 1.52
C THR A 355 11.77 -3.32 2.65
N CYS A 356 12.20 -3.98 3.74
CA CYS A 356 12.83 -3.31 4.87
C CYS A 356 14.20 -2.71 4.51
N GLY A 357 14.99 -3.38 3.67
CA GLY A 357 16.24 -2.84 3.12
C GLY A 357 16.00 -1.58 2.28
N LEU A 358 15.02 -1.59 1.39
CA LEU A 358 14.65 -0.42 0.59
C LEU A 358 14.07 0.72 1.45
N LEU A 359 13.30 0.41 2.50
CA LEU A 359 12.82 1.40 3.46
C LEU A 359 13.98 2.11 4.18
N LEU A 360 14.93 1.34 4.68
CA LEU A 360 16.14 1.89 5.28
C LEU A 360 16.92 2.75 4.27
N LEU A 361 17.11 2.25 3.05
CA LEU A 361 17.81 2.98 2.00
C LEU A 361 17.09 4.29 1.65
N ARG A 362 15.75 4.32 1.62
CA ARG A 362 14.97 5.54 1.44
C ARG A 362 15.18 6.57 2.55
N VAL A 363 15.41 6.10 3.78
CA VAL A 363 15.70 6.98 4.94
C VAL A 363 17.12 7.53 4.88
N LEU A 364 18.11 6.69 4.51
CA LEU A 364 19.53 7.05 4.44
C LEU A 364 19.86 7.84 3.17
N SER A 365 19.44 7.31 2.01
CA SER A 365 19.80 7.85 0.68
C SER A 365 18.66 7.62 -0.32
N PRO A 366 17.59 8.45 -0.32
CA PRO A 366 16.42 8.25 -1.18
C PRO A 366 16.74 8.20 -2.68
N ARG A 367 17.87 8.79 -3.07
CA ARG A 367 18.30 8.82 -4.47
C ARG A 367 18.92 7.52 -4.96
N ALA A 368 19.34 6.64 -4.07
CA ALA A 368 19.96 5.36 -4.42
C ALA A 368 18.94 4.27 -4.78
N THR A 369 17.65 4.47 -4.47
CA THR A 369 16.62 3.43 -4.67
C THR A 369 16.26 3.21 -6.13
N LEU A 370 16.18 4.27 -6.96
CA LEU A 370 15.74 4.17 -8.35
C LEU A 370 16.63 3.28 -9.22
N PRO A 371 17.98 3.45 -9.26
CA PRO A 371 18.84 2.57 -10.04
C PRO A 371 18.70 1.11 -9.63
N LEU A 372 18.65 0.86 -8.31
CA LEU A 372 18.47 -0.46 -7.77
C LEU A 372 17.13 -1.07 -8.20
N GLN A 373 16.05 -0.30 -8.13
CA GLN A 373 14.72 -0.75 -8.56
C GLN A 373 14.70 -1.11 -10.05
N ILE A 374 15.28 -0.29 -10.92
CA ILE A 374 15.32 -0.53 -12.37
C ILE A 374 16.10 -1.82 -12.67
N ILE A 375 17.35 -1.92 -12.18
CA ILE A 375 18.23 -3.04 -12.47
C ILE A 375 17.62 -4.36 -12.00
N PHE A 376 17.16 -4.39 -10.74
CA PHE A 376 16.67 -5.66 -10.16
C PHE A 376 15.22 -5.99 -10.57
N SER A 377 14.41 -5.02 -11.03
CA SER A 377 13.14 -5.33 -11.70
C SER A 377 13.38 -5.96 -13.07
N ALA A 378 14.30 -5.43 -13.88
CA ALA A 378 14.69 -6.05 -15.14
C ALA A 378 15.29 -7.45 -14.93
N LEU A 379 16.20 -7.60 -13.94
CA LEU A 379 16.78 -8.90 -13.58
C LEU A 379 15.70 -9.90 -13.17
N SER A 380 14.68 -9.49 -12.40
CA SER A 380 13.58 -10.37 -11.99
C SER A 380 12.79 -10.88 -13.20
N VAL A 381 12.56 -10.03 -14.23
CA VAL A 381 11.92 -10.46 -15.48
C VAL A 381 12.79 -11.47 -16.23
N VAL A 382 14.08 -11.20 -16.35
CA VAL A 382 15.02 -12.14 -16.99
C VAL A 382 15.05 -13.49 -16.26
N CYS A 383 15.16 -13.48 -14.92
CA CYS A 383 15.13 -14.69 -14.11
C CYS A 383 13.80 -15.47 -14.25
N LEU A 384 12.67 -14.75 -14.32
CA LEU A 384 11.35 -15.37 -14.55
C LEU A 384 11.33 -16.09 -15.89
N LEU A 385 11.68 -15.39 -16.99
CA LEU A 385 11.61 -15.93 -18.35
C LEU A 385 12.63 -17.08 -18.56
N THR A 386 13.85 -16.94 -18.08
CA THR A 386 14.85 -18.02 -18.16
C THR A 386 14.45 -19.22 -17.29
N GLY A 387 13.94 -18.96 -16.09
CA GLY A 387 13.39 -20.02 -15.23
C GLY A 387 12.24 -20.76 -15.91
N TYR A 388 11.34 -20.04 -16.57
CA TYR A 388 10.26 -20.64 -17.33
C TYR A 388 10.79 -21.52 -18.48
N ALA A 389 11.76 -21.02 -19.25
CA ALA A 389 12.36 -21.76 -20.36
C ALA A 389 13.04 -23.06 -19.93
N VAL A 390 13.63 -23.10 -18.72
CA VAL A 390 14.39 -24.26 -18.23
C VAL A 390 13.50 -25.26 -17.48
N GLY A 391 12.54 -24.79 -16.67
CA GLY A 391 11.76 -25.63 -15.76
C GLY A 391 10.27 -25.35 -15.74
N GLY A 392 9.74 -24.74 -16.82
CA GLY A 392 8.33 -24.42 -16.93
C GLY A 392 7.86 -23.51 -15.79
N MET A 393 6.67 -23.75 -15.26
CA MET A 393 6.06 -22.93 -14.21
C MET A 393 6.83 -22.91 -12.90
N THR A 394 7.31 -24.07 -12.48
CA THR A 394 8.14 -24.19 -11.26
C THR A 394 9.44 -23.42 -11.42
N GLY A 395 10.07 -23.52 -12.61
CA GLY A 395 11.25 -22.72 -12.94
C GLY A 395 10.97 -21.22 -12.92
N ALA A 396 9.82 -20.77 -13.46
CA ALA A 396 9.40 -19.37 -13.40
C ALA A 396 9.24 -18.85 -11.96
N ALA A 397 8.59 -19.63 -11.09
CA ALA A 397 8.40 -19.27 -9.68
C ALA A 397 9.74 -19.16 -8.93
N TRP A 398 10.67 -20.10 -9.16
CA TRP A 398 12.02 -20.01 -8.60
C TRP A 398 12.84 -18.88 -9.21
N GLY A 399 12.64 -18.56 -10.50
CA GLY A 399 13.23 -17.38 -11.15
C GLY A 399 12.82 -16.07 -10.45
N LEU A 400 11.53 -15.92 -10.13
CA LEU A 400 11.04 -14.78 -9.34
C LEU A 400 11.64 -14.74 -7.93
N CYS A 401 11.83 -15.92 -7.30
CA CYS A 401 12.48 -16.03 -6.02
C CYS A 401 13.92 -15.52 -6.08
N VAL A 402 14.70 -15.96 -7.07
CA VAL A 402 16.09 -15.51 -7.29
C VAL A 402 16.16 -14.01 -7.54
N GLY A 403 15.29 -13.46 -8.38
CA GLY A 403 15.20 -12.01 -8.62
C GLY A 403 14.91 -11.22 -7.34
N SER A 404 13.99 -11.72 -6.50
CA SER A 404 13.63 -11.09 -5.21
C SER A 404 14.79 -11.18 -4.21
N ALA A 405 15.50 -12.31 -4.14
CA ALA A 405 16.68 -12.50 -3.31
C ALA A 405 17.82 -11.56 -3.74
N ALA A 406 18.11 -11.46 -5.03
CA ALA A 406 19.12 -10.56 -5.57
C ALA A 406 18.81 -9.10 -5.23
N LYS A 407 17.54 -8.68 -5.37
CA LYS A 407 17.07 -7.34 -5.00
C LYS A 407 17.24 -7.06 -3.50
N ALA A 408 16.88 -8.03 -2.64
CA ALA A 408 17.06 -7.91 -1.20
C ALA A 408 18.54 -7.77 -0.83
N CYS A 409 19.41 -8.64 -1.35
CA CYS A 409 20.85 -8.57 -1.12
C CYS A 409 21.43 -7.22 -1.56
N ALA A 410 21.09 -6.75 -2.76
CA ALA A 410 21.58 -5.47 -3.26
C ALA A 410 21.11 -4.28 -2.41
N ALA A 411 19.86 -4.30 -1.92
CA ALA A 411 19.35 -3.27 -1.03
C ALA A 411 20.15 -3.20 0.27
N TRP A 412 20.41 -4.34 0.91
CA TRP A 412 21.18 -4.39 2.16
C TRP A 412 22.67 -4.09 1.97
N LEU A 413 23.29 -4.55 0.88
CA LEU A 413 24.66 -4.18 0.53
C LEU A 413 24.80 -2.67 0.35
N ARG A 414 23.84 -2.05 -0.37
CA ARG A 414 23.83 -0.59 -0.55
C ARG A 414 23.62 0.15 0.77
N CYS A 415 22.73 -0.33 1.64
CA CYS A 415 22.59 0.21 3.00
C CYS A 415 23.91 0.15 3.77
N GLY A 416 24.63 -0.98 3.71
CA GLY A 416 25.93 -1.14 4.35
C GLY A 416 26.98 -0.14 3.85
N LEU A 417 26.99 0.16 2.55
CA LEU A 417 27.86 1.18 1.97
C LEU A 417 27.51 2.59 2.48
N GLU A 418 26.22 2.94 2.52
CA GLU A 418 25.77 4.26 3.01
C GLU A 418 26.12 4.43 4.51
N LEU A 419 25.99 3.37 5.32
CA LEU A 419 26.38 3.38 6.73
C LEU A 419 27.88 3.61 6.93
N ARG A 420 28.72 2.97 6.11
CA ARG A 420 30.17 3.18 6.13
C ARG A 420 30.56 4.61 5.73
N LEU A 421 29.87 5.18 4.74
CA LEU A 421 30.09 6.55 4.31
C LEU A 421 29.67 7.56 5.38
N ALA A 422 28.54 7.30 6.06
CA ALA A 422 28.07 8.12 7.17
C ALA A 422 29.05 8.14 8.37
N HIS A 423 29.78 7.02 8.59
CA HIS A 423 30.78 6.93 9.65
C HIS A 423 32.10 7.64 9.33
N ARG A 424 32.38 7.90 8.05
CA ARG A 424 33.60 8.60 7.57
C ARG A 424 33.40 10.11 7.38
N ALA A 425 32.16 10.58 7.44
CA ALA A 425 31.89 12.02 7.41
C ALA A 425 32.20 12.58 8.82
N PRO A 426 33.09 13.61 8.94
CA PRO A 426 33.48 14.19 10.22
C PRO A 426 32.35 14.92 10.92
#